data_6a0b12f3bbbd0963404bc92ce87702a8
#
_entry.id   6a0b12f3bbbd0963404bc92ce87702a8
#
_cell.length_a   1.000
_cell.length_b   1.000
_cell.length_c   1.000
_cell.angle_alpha   90.00
_cell.angle_beta   90.00
_cell.angle_gamma   90.00
#
_symmetry.space_group_name_H-M   'P 1'
#
loop_
_entity.id
_entity.type
_entity.pdbx_description
1 polymer ?
#
loop_
_entity_poly.entity_id
_entity_poly.type
_entity_poly.pdbx_seq_one_letter_code
_entity_poly.pdbx_strand_id
1 'polypeptide(L)'
;MKKSKTYYLFSPDQGLSKIAVIFVFTLVLWSCANDEQGYTPLNIITAADTGEVYQNAVLTLDILENDTNVPIDGQIILDSPLKGTASISPYNNLAEAKLTYTPNTGAIGEDTFIYSVCDQFGEQCSNSIITINILPISPVTLDLSNVPYPVLSDYNFFEGNMADQIPSFGVLPYQPISVLFSDYAKKKRFVWMPQGTSANYVSDGELLNFPTGAVLIKTFFYDNVLPDLNRQIIETRLLIKKEEGWFFADYIWDAAQQEAYLDVNGYGANVPLEWVENGQTNFVNYRIPSTSQCYTCHKSYQEETPIGPKPQNLNGSFDYMDGVENQLQKWINTGYLTASLPSQINTVVDWSDENQDLELRVRSYFDINCASCHSDSGHCDYRALRMDFSSTDDLANIGVCVDPDTPIPGYESAKLIEPGNAQASVLFFRLHTTDEEYRMPLLGRSLRHDESIIFIQEWIENLITVCD
;
A
#
# COMPACT_ATOMS: atom_id res chain seq x y z
N MET A 1 -63.72 -53.35 15.98
CA MET A 1 -63.99 -54.76 16.39
C MET A 1 -63.35 -54.91 17.74
N LYS A 2 -64.24 -54.99 18.77
CA LYS A 2 -64.54 -56.14 19.62
C LYS A 2 -63.29 -56.66 20.35
N LYS A 3 -63.24 -56.85 21.60
CA LYS A 3 -64.17 -57.07 22.80
C LYS A 3 -63.17 -57.35 23.94
N SER A 4 -63.30 -56.94 25.10
CA SER A 4 -64.29 -57.25 26.17
C SER A 4 -63.69 -58.10 27.27
N LYS A 5 -63.78 -57.58 28.52
CA LYS A 5 -64.33 -58.22 29.76
C LYS A 5 -63.47 -59.36 30.36
N THR A 6 -63.38 -59.62 31.65
CA THR A 6 -64.38 -59.49 32.72
C THR A 6 -63.75 -59.89 34.07
N TYR A 7 -64.18 -59.26 35.14
CA TYR A 7 -64.30 -59.59 36.56
C TYR A 7 -64.09 -61.02 37.04
N TYR A 8 -63.62 -61.18 38.29
CA TYR A 8 -64.47 -61.75 39.38
C TYR A 8 -63.86 -61.50 40.76
N LEU A 9 -64.76 -61.07 41.68
CA LEU A 9 -64.75 -61.05 43.12
C LEU A 9 -64.74 -62.45 43.70
N PHE A 10 -64.22 -62.59 44.93
CA PHE A 10 -64.93 -63.29 46.04
C PHE A 10 -64.16 -63.09 47.36
N SER A 11 -64.88 -62.65 48.39
CA SER A 11 -64.73 -62.76 49.83
C SER A 11 -65.75 -63.81 50.25
N PRO A 12 -65.87 -64.30 51.49
CA PRO A 12 -65.24 -63.99 52.78
C PRO A 12 -64.96 -65.27 53.65
N ASP A 13 -64.48 -65.08 54.80
CA ASP A 13 -64.97 -65.48 56.11
C ASP A 13 -64.04 -66.24 57.07
N GLN A 14 -63.96 -65.65 58.25
CA GLN A 14 -63.98 -66.20 59.63
C GLN A 14 -62.78 -67.04 60.17
N GLY A 15 -62.39 -66.66 61.37
CA GLY A 15 -61.74 -67.52 62.36
C GLY A 15 -60.87 -66.87 63.43
N LEU A 16 -61.39 -66.56 64.56
CA LEU A 16 -60.73 -66.09 65.79
C LEU A 16 -59.56 -66.96 66.23
N SER A 17 -58.51 -66.35 66.73
CA SER A 17 -57.86 -66.71 68.00
C SER A 17 -56.94 -65.65 68.52
N LYS A 18 -57.08 -65.28 69.81
CA LYS A 18 -56.31 -64.32 70.57
C LYS A 18 -54.93 -64.91 70.96
N ILE A 19 -53.83 -64.23 70.66
CA ILE A 19 -52.56 -64.31 71.41
C ILE A 19 -51.99 -62.90 71.45
N ALA A 20 -51.93 -62.39 72.70
CA ALA A 20 -51.26 -61.12 73.00
C ALA A 20 -49.72 -61.31 72.93
N VAL A 21 -49.07 -60.63 72.04
CA VAL A 21 -47.61 -60.48 72.02
C VAL A 21 -47.27 -59.01 72.10
N ILE A 22 -46.67 -58.64 73.22
CA ILE A 22 -46.15 -57.28 73.43
C ILE A 22 -44.95 -57.05 72.43
N PHE A 23 -45.14 -56.22 71.41
CA PHE A 23 -44.08 -55.74 70.55
C PHE A 23 -43.66 -54.40 71.08
N VAL A 24 -42.38 -54.38 71.60
CA VAL A 24 -41.64 -53.14 71.88
C VAL A 24 -41.28 -52.48 70.54
N PHE A 25 -41.93 -51.38 70.22
CA PHE A 25 -41.65 -50.58 69.05
C PHE A 25 -40.43 -49.71 69.34
N THR A 26 -39.28 -50.15 68.91
CA THR A 26 -38.14 -49.28 68.79
C THR A 26 -38.29 -48.38 67.56
N LEU A 27 -38.69 -47.12 67.76
CA LEU A 27 -38.62 -46.08 66.74
C LEU A 27 -37.19 -45.85 66.35
N VAL A 28 -36.75 -46.40 65.23
CA VAL A 28 -35.56 -45.94 64.50
C VAL A 28 -35.98 -44.72 63.75
N LEU A 29 -35.64 -43.53 64.25
CA LEU A 29 -35.65 -42.28 63.50
C LEU A 29 -34.54 -42.37 62.44
N TRP A 30 -34.90 -42.71 61.20
CA TRP A 30 -34.13 -42.46 60.05
C TRP A 30 -34.14 -40.92 59.85
N SER A 31 -33.12 -40.24 60.35
CA SER A 31 -32.75 -38.89 59.95
C SER A 31 -32.32 -39.01 58.49
N CYS A 32 -33.12 -38.55 57.52
CA CYS A 32 -32.59 -38.13 56.22
C CYS A 32 -31.71 -36.94 56.53
N ALA A 33 -30.41 -37.19 56.65
CA ALA A 33 -29.43 -36.12 56.44
C ALA A 33 -29.59 -35.72 54.94
N ASN A 34 -30.23 -34.59 54.70
CA ASN A 34 -30.00 -33.88 53.48
C ASN A 34 -28.48 -33.51 53.50
N ASP A 35 -27.66 -34.26 52.79
CA ASP A 35 -26.40 -33.74 52.30
C ASP A 35 -26.77 -32.62 51.30
N GLU A 36 -27.07 -31.44 51.84
CA GLU A 36 -26.84 -30.22 51.07
C GLU A 36 -25.31 -30.13 50.99
N GLN A 37 -24.73 -30.77 49.95
CA GLN A 37 -23.44 -30.32 49.47
C GLN A 37 -23.65 -28.87 49.13
N GLY A 38 -23.16 -27.99 50.01
CA GLY A 38 -23.25 -26.57 49.82
C GLY A 38 -22.61 -26.22 48.48
N TYR A 39 -23.46 -25.90 47.48
CA TYR A 39 -23.03 -25.34 46.22
C TYR A 39 -22.24 -24.07 46.57
N THR A 40 -20.92 -24.14 46.47
CA THR A 40 -20.08 -22.95 46.53
C THR A 40 -20.19 -22.24 45.20
N PRO A 41 -20.78 -21.05 45.16
CA PRO A 41 -20.90 -20.32 43.91
C PRO A 41 -19.54 -20.16 43.23
N LEU A 42 -19.38 -20.60 42.00
CA LEU A 42 -18.18 -20.41 41.24
C LEU A 42 -18.08 -18.92 40.90
N ASN A 43 -17.02 -18.25 41.38
CA ASN A 43 -16.80 -16.85 41.02
C ASN A 43 -16.17 -16.75 39.60
N ILE A 44 -17.02 -16.85 38.58
CA ILE A 44 -16.61 -16.70 37.17
C ILE A 44 -16.21 -15.26 36.96
N ILE A 45 -15.05 -15.02 36.35
CA ILE A 45 -14.54 -13.68 36.00
C ILE A 45 -14.21 -13.67 34.51
N THR A 46 -14.94 -12.88 33.76
CA THR A 46 -14.73 -12.66 32.32
C THR A 46 -14.02 -11.35 32.06
N ALA A 47 -13.14 -11.32 31.06
CA ALA A 47 -12.38 -10.15 30.62
C ALA A 47 -12.77 -9.78 29.17
N ALA A 48 -12.50 -8.55 28.76
CA ALA A 48 -12.81 -8.10 27.40
C ALA A 48 -11.87 -8.72 26.38
N ASP A 49 -12.40 -9.06 25.22
CA ASP A 49 -11.69 -9.63 24.09
C ASP A 49 -11.68 -8.70 22.89
N THR A 50 -10.63 -8.79 22.09
CA THR A 50 -10.49 -8.06 20.85
C THR A 50 -10.03 -8.98 19.74
N GLY A 51 -10.49 -8.72 18.51
CA GLY A 51 -10.05 -9.44 17.33
C GLY A 51 -10.07 -8.57 16.09
N GLU A 52 -9.29 -8.94 15.09
CA GLU A 52 -9.29 -8.30 13.78
C GLU A 52 -9.64 -9.32 12.71
N VAL A 53 -10.44 -8.89 11.74
CA VAL A 53 -10.84 -9.72 10.61
C VAL A 53 -11.00 -8.86 9.37
N TYR A 54 -10.56 -9.35 8.21
CA TYR A 54 -10.84 -8.67 6.95
C TYR A 54 -12.27 -8.95 6.49
N GLN A 55 -12.84 -8.02 5.69
CA GLN A 55 -14.09 -8.28 4.96
C GLN A 55 -14.00 -9.64 4.25
N ASN A 56 -15.12 -10.37 4.23
CA ASN A 56 -15.25 -11.68 3.58
C ASN A 56 -14.36 -12.81 4.16
N ALA A 57 -13.68 -12.58 5.27
CA ALA A 57 -12.91 -13.60 6.00
C ALA A 57 -13.68 -14.06 7.25
N VAL A 58 -13.25 -15.17 7.83
CA VAL A 58 -13.80 -15.72 9.07
C VAL A 58 -12.73 -15.63 10.16
N LEU A 59 -13.12 -15.08 11.32
CA LEU A 59 -12.28 -15.04 12.51
C LEU A 59 -12.63 -16.20 13.44
N THR A 60 -11.62 -16.87 13.97
CA THR A 60 -11.77 -17.77 15.11
C THR A 60 -10.99 -17.20 16.28
N LEU A 61 -11.64 -16.95 17.42
CA LEU A 61 -11.08 -16.30 18.58
C LEU A 61 -11.30 -17.17 19.83
N ASP A 62 -10.28 -17.27 20.67
CA ASP A 62 -10.39 -17.86 22.00
C ASP A 62 -10.81 -16.77 22.99
N ILE A 63 -12.10 -16.69 23.26
CA ILE A 63 -12.67 -15.68 24.16
C ILE A 63 -12.60 -16.07 25.65
N LEU A 64 -12.09 -17.26 25.95
CA LEU A 64 -11.95 -17.75 27.34
C LEU A 64 -10.51 -17.77 27.83
N GLU A 65 -9.52 -17.43 26.98
CA GLU A 65 -8.09 -17.51 27.30
C GLU A 65 -7.71 -16.57 28.46
N ASN A 66 -8.35 -15.41 28.55
CA ASN A 66 -8.11 -14.38 29.56
C ASN A 66 -9.12 -14.43 30.72
N ASP A 67 -10.08 -15.37 30.70
CA ASP A 67 -11.10 -15.58 31.73
C ASP A 67 -10.58 -16.46 32.87
N THR A 68 -11.15 -16.30 34.05
CA THR A 68 -10.79 -17.09 35.25
C THR A 68 -11.98 -17.80 35.85
N ASN A 69 -11.72 -18.98 36.40
CA ASN A 69 -12.74 -19.86 37.02
C ASN A 69 -13.86 -20.27 36.04
N VAL A 70 -13.48 -20.50 34.76
CA VAL A 70 -14.42 -20.98 33.74
C VAL A 70 -14.87 -22.42 34.10
N PRO A 71 -16.19 -22.68 34.23
CA PRO A 71 -16.67 -24.00 34.55
C PRO A 71 -16.49 -24.97 33.38
N ILE A 72 -16.15 -26.23 33.65
CA ILE A 72 -15.92 -27.26 32.62
C ILE A 72 -17.22 -27.57 31.86
N ASP A 73 -18.35 -27.64 32.58
CA ASP A 73 -19.68 -27.98 32.10
C ASP A 73 -20.60 -26.76 31.98
N GLY A 74 -20.04 -25.57 31.89
CA GLY A 74 -20.78 -24.33 31.72
C GLY A 74 -21.31 -24.11 30.30
N GLN A 75 -21.91 -22.94 30.10
CA GLN A 75 -22.44 -22.51 28.82
C GLN A 75 -22.02 -21.08 28.48
N ILE A 76 -21.90 -20.82 27.18
CA ILE A 76 -21.66 -19.47 26.62
C ILE A 76 -22.95 -19.00 25.95
N ILE A 77 -23.34 -17.77 26.27
CA ILE A 77 -24.47 -17.07 25.64
C ILE A 77 -23.86 -15.87 24.91
N LEU A 78 -24.21 -15.68 23.64
CA LEU A 78 -23.76 -14.57 22.82
C LEU A 78 -24.92 -13.62 22.50
N ASP A 79 -24.67 -12.33 22.60
CA ASP A 79 -25.54 -11.35 21.95
C ASP A 79 -25.28 -11.36 20.43
N SER A 80 -26.29 -10.94 19.67
CA SER A 80 -26.14 -10.84 18.21
C SER A 80 -25.30 -9.62 17.84
N PRO A 81 -24.15 -9.80 17.12
CA PRO A 81 -23.40 -8.68 16.58
C PRO A 81 -24.21 -7.92 15.52
N LEU A 82 -23.88 -6.63 15.32
CA LEU A 82 -24.59 -5.77 14.36
C LEU A 82 -24.02 -5.88 12.93
N LYS A 83 -22.72 -6.10 12.83
CA LYS A 83 -21.99 -6.09 11.54
C LYS A 83 -21.58 -7.48 11.06
N GLY A 84 -21.96 -8.53 11.74
CA GLY A 84 -21.61 -9.90 11.41
C GLY A 84 -22.52 -10.94 12.01
N THR A 85 -22.09 -12.19 11.94
CA THR A 85 -22.69 -13.32 12.64
C THR A 85 -21.65 -13.96 13.55
N ALA A 86 -22.05 -14.31 14.77
CA ALA A 86 -21.19 -14.97 15.74
C ALA A 86 -21.79 -16.31 16.16
N SER A 87 -20.94 -17.31 16.36
CA SER A 87 -21.32 -18.62 16.87
C SER A 87 -20.20 -19.22 17.70
N ILE A 88 -20.56 -20.09 18.64
CA ILE A 88 -19.59 -20.87 19.40
C ILE A 88 -19.42 -22.24 18.75
N SER A 89 -18.17 -22.68 18.58
CA SER A 89 -17.85 -24.03 18.11
C SER A 89 -18.41 -25.09 19.07
N PRO A 90 -18.83 -26.28 18.60
CA PRO A 90 -19.17 -27.39 19.49
C PRO A 90 -18.00 -27.73 20.41
N TYR A 91 -18.30 -27.95 21.69
CA TYR A 91 -17.32 -28.29 22.73
C TYR A 91 -17.82 -29.40 23.65
N ASN A 92 -16.91 -30.18 24.21
CA ASN A 92 -17.18 -31.13 25.30
C ASN A 92 -16.74 -30.55 26.65
N ASN A 93 -15.76 -29.66 26.63
CA ASN A 93 -15.30 -28.90 27.77
C ASN A 93 -15.37 -27.42 27.37
N LEU A 94 -15.97 -26.58 28.22
CA LEU A 94 -16.16 -25.16 27.88
C LEU A 94 -14.85 -24.46 27.50
N ALA A 95 -13.73 -24.81 28.13
CA ALA A 95 -12.41 -24.25 27.78
C ALA A 95 -11.94 -24.54 26.35
N GLU A 96 -12.58 -25.48 25.63
CA GLU A 96 -12.29 -25.79 24.22
C GLU A 96 -13.15 -24.95 23.25
N ALA A 97 -14.13 -24.22 23.77
CA ALA A 97 -15.04 -23.43 22.96
C ALA A 97 -14.29 -22.25 22.30
N LYS A 98 -14.55 -22.05 21.01
CA LYS A 98 -14.01 -20.92 20.26
C LYS A 98 -15.15 -20.12 19.64
N LEU A 99 -15.00 -18.81 19.64
CA LEU A 99 -15.88 -17.93 18.87
C LEU A 99 -15.50 -18.02 17.39
N THR A 100 -16.49 -18.19 16.54
CA THR A 100 -16.37 -17.98 15.09
C THR A 100 -17.19 -16.75 14.73
N TYR A 101 -16.56 -15.76 14.12
CA TYR A 101 -17.19 -14.53 13.66
C TYR A 101 -17.02 -14.36 12.15
N THR A 102 -18.12 -14.03 11.47
CA THR A 102 -18.13 -13.77 10.02
C THR A 102 -18.78 -12.42 9.77
N PRO A 103 -18.03 -11.44 9.21
CA PRO A 103 -18.59 -10.13 8.85
C PRO A 103 -19.74 -10.25 7.84
N ASN A 104 -20.72 -9.36 7.93
CA ASN A 104 -21.72 -9.19 6.88
C ASN A 104 -21.06 -8.61 5.62
N THR A 105 -21.62 -8.90 4.45
CA THR A 105 -21.11 -8.36 3.18
C THR A 105 -21.02 -6.84 3.22
N GLY A 106 -19.83 -6.29 2.96
CA GLY A 106 -19.57 -4.85 2.95
C GLY A 106 -19.39 -4.21 4.33
N ALA A 107 -19.50 -4.95 5.44
CA ALA A 107 -19.26 -4.41 6.77
C ALA A 107 -17.81 -4.04 6.98
N ILE A 108 -17.56 -2.88 7.64
CA ILE A 108 -16.23 -2.38 8.05
C ILE A 108 -16.31 -1.70 9.43
N GLY A 109 -15.11 -1.55 10.06
CA GLY A 109 -14.97 -0.91 11.36
C GLY A 109 -15.46 -1.78 12.50
N GLU A 110 -15.51 -1.21 13.70
CA GLU A 110 -15.80 -1.95 14.94
C GLU A 110 -17.20 -2.53 14.99
N ASP A 111 -17.30 -3.78 15.43
CA ASP A 111 -18.52 -4.45 15.85
C ASP A 111 -18.34 -4.94 17.30
N THR A 112 -19.25 -4.54 18.17
CA THR A 112 -19.14 -4.81 19.61
C THR A 112 -20.40 -5.52 20.09
N PHE A 113 -20.21 -6.63 20.81
CA PHE A 113 -21.30 -7.42 21.39
C PHE A 113 -20.87 -8.08 22.68
N ILE A 114 -21.83 -8.54 23.48
CA ILE A 114 -21.59 -9.13 24.79
C ILE A 114 -21.57 -10.66 24.68
N TYR A 115 -20.70 -11.29 25.44
CA TYR A 115 -20.80 -12.71 25.77
C TYR A 115 -20.94 -12.90 27.28
N SER A 116 -21.60 -14.00 27.65
CA SER A 116 -21.80 -14.40 29.03
C SER A 116 -21.31 -15.82 29.21
N VAL A 117 -20.49 -16.04 30.24
CA VAL A 117 -20.08 -17.37 30.69
C VAL A 117 -20.92 -17.72 31.93
N CYS A 118 -21.66 -18.78 31.86
CA CYS A 118 -22.56 -19.23 32.92
C CYS A 118 -22.17 -20.62 33.42
N ASP A 119 -22.59 -20.96 34.63
CA ASP A 119 -22.54 -22.32 35.13
C ASP A 119 -23.52 -23.24 34.35
N GLN A 120 -23.49 -24.54 34.62
CA GLN A 120 -24.32 -25.52 33.94
C GLN A 120 -25.84 -25.29 34.11
N PHE A 121 -26.24 -24.54 35.13
CA PHE A 121 -27.65 -24.24 35.44
C PHE A 121 -28.09 -22.87 34.89
N GLY A 122 -27.13 -22.02 34.44
CA GLY A 122 -27.40 -20.66 34.00
C GLY A 122 -27.75 -19.69 35.14
N GLU A 123 -27.43 -20.06 36.40
CA GLU A 123 -27.74 -19.26 37.59
C GLU A 123 -26.64 -18.30 37.97
N GLN A 124 -25.38 -18.68 37.69
CA GLN A 124 -24.19 -17.86 37.92
C GLN A 124 -23.55 -17.50 36.59
N CYS A 125 -23.61 -16.23 36.20
CA CYS A 125 -23.07 -15.72 34.95
C CYS A 125 -22.13 -14.54 35.19
N SER A 126 -21.07 -14.46 34.38
CA SER A 126 -20.23 -13.29 34.23
C SER A 126 -20.27 -12.83 32.77
N ASN A 127 -20.28 -11.53 32.55
CA ASN A 127 -20.42 -10.95 31.22
C ASN A 127 -19.19 -10.13 30.86
N SER A 128 -18.78 -10.16 29.58
CA SER A 128 -17.78 -9.25 29.05
C SER A 128 -18.07 -8.88 27.61
N ILE A 129 -17.24 -8.03 27.07
CA ILE A 129 -17.42 -7.43 25.73
C ILE A 129 -16.40 -8.04 24.77
N ILE A 130 -16.88 -8.38 23.57
CA ILE A 130 -16.03 -8.70 22.41
C ILE A 130 -16.10 -7.51 21.47
N THR A 131 -14.92 -7.02 21.05
CA THR A 131 -14.77 -5.98 20.02
C THR A 131 -14.03 -6.55 18.83
N ILE A 132 -14.69 -6.62 17.68
CA ILE A 132 -14.10 -7.09 16.42
C ILE A 132 -13.91 -5.90 15.50
N ASN A 133 -12.66 -5.65 15.09
CA ASN A 133 -12.34 -4.64 14.08
C ASN A 133 -12.35 -5.28 12.69
N ILE A 134 -13.33 -4.91 11.87
CA ILE A 134 -13.49 -5.41 10.50
C ILE A 134 -12.69 -4.49 9.58
N LEU A 135 -11.61 -5.03 9.01
CA LEU A 135 -10.71 -4.32 8.12
C LEU A 135 -11.23 -4.39 6.67
N PRO A 136 -11.19 -3.28 5.93
CA PRO A 136 -11.53 -3.29 4.52
C PRO A 136 -10.50 -4.07 3.71
N ILE A 137 -10.92 -4.61 2.57
CA ILE A 137 -10.03 -5.19 1.56
C ILE A 137 -9.92 -4.25 0.37
N SER A 138 -8.76 -4.25 -0.29
CA SER A 138 -8.59 -3.48 -1.51
C SER A 138 -9.49 -4.04 -2.62
N PRO A 139 -10.25 -3.19 -3.35
CA PRO A 139 -11.03 -3.62 -4.51
C PRO A 139 -10.16 -3.86 -5.74
N VAL A 140 -8.85 -3.59 -5.67
CA VAL A 140 -7.93 -3.76 -6.78
C VAL A 140 -7.92 -5.20 -7.28
N THR A 141 -8.07 -5.35 -8.58
CA THR A 141 -8.02 -6.63 -9.28
C THR A 141 -6.68 -6.75 -9.98
N LEU A 142 -5.91 -7.78 -9.66
CA LEU A 142 -4.64 -8.08 -10.32
C LEU A 142 -4.46 -9.59 -10.47
N ASP A 143 -4.54 -10.06 -11.72
CA ASP A 143 -4.17 -11.43 -12.08
C ASP A 143 -2.91 -11.39 -12.94
N LEU A 144 -1.77 -11.77 -12.36
CA LEU A 144 -0.46 -11.70 -13.01
C LEU A 144 -0.37 -12.56 -14.29
N SER A 145 -1.25 -13.55 -14.46
CA SER A 145 -1.31 -14.36 -15.68
C SER A 145 -2.04 -13.68 -16.84
N ASN A 146 -2.89 -12.69 -16.54
CA ASN A 146 -3.76 -12.01 -17.49
C ASN A 146 -3.44 -10.52 -17.71
N VAL A 147 -2.50 -9.96 -16.93
CA VAL A 147 -2.06 -8.57 -17.14
C VAL A 147 -1.06 -8.47 -18.31
N PRO A 148 -1.09 -7.35 -19.08
CA PRO A 148 -1.88 -6.12 -18.87
C PRO A 148 -3.33 -6.29 -19.34
N TYR A 149 -4.28 -5.69 -18.58
CA TYR A 149 -5.68 -5.66 -18.99
C TYR A 149 -5.89 -4.68 -20.15
N PRO A 150 -6.95 -4.86 -20.96
CA PRO A 150 -7.22 -3.98 -22.12
C PRO A 150 -7.50 -2.53 -21.76
N VAL A 151 -8.12 -2.28 -20.60
CA VAL A 151 -8.51 -0.95 -20.11
C VAL A 151 -8.07 -0.75 -18.66
N LEU A 152 -7.81 0.51 -18.30
CA LEU A 152 -7.27 0.86 -16.97
C LEU A 152 -8.30 0.61 -15.86
N SER A 153 -9.59 0.80 -16.15
CA SER A 153 -10.66 0.59 -15.17
C SER A 153 -10.75 -0.84 -14.65
N ASP A 154 -10.31 -1.84 -15.40
CA ASP A 154 -10.34 -3.26 -15.00
C ASP A 154 -9.50 -3.54 -13.74
N TYR A 155 -8.53 -2.67 -13.42
CA TYR A 155 -7.69 -2.79 -12.22
C TYR A 155 -8.39 -2.28 -10.94
N ASN A 156 -9.41 -1.43 -11.04
CA ASN A 156 -10.08 -0.80 -9.91
C ASN A 156 -9.14 0.04 -9.01
N PHE A 157 -8.12 0.70 -9.59
CA PHE A 157 -7.21 1.54 -8.82
C PHE A 157 -7.84 2.83 -8.29
N PHE A 158 -8.93 3.29 -8.89
CA PHE A 158 -9.56 4.56 -8.57
C PHE A 158 -11.05 4.39 -8.30
N GLU A 159 -11.57 5.21 -7.38
CA GLU A 159 -12.99 5.25 -7.03
C GLU A 159 -13.73 6.36 -7.80
N GLY A 160 -15.00 6.16 -8.04
CA GLY A 160 -15.86 7.13 -8.71
C GLY A 160 -15.49 7.37 -10.17
N ASN A 161 -15.38 8.65 -10.58
CA ASN A 161 -14.91 8.98 -11.91
C ASN A 161 -13.39 8.79 -11.98
N MET A 162 -12.92 7.91 -12.86
CA MET A 162 -11.50 7.53 -12.93
C MET A 162 -10.57 8.72 -13.22
N ALA A 163 -11.04 9.76 -13.95
CA ALA A 163 -10.26 10.96 -14.22
C ALA A 163 -9.98 11.82 -12.97
N ASP A 164 -10.78 11.70 -11.92
CA ASP A 164 -10.54 12.40 -10.66
C ASP A 164 -9.36 11.78 -9.91
N GLN A 165 -9.05 10.50 -10.22
CA GLN A 165 -7.96 9.73 -9.64
C GLN A 165 -7.98 9.75 -8.11
N ILE A 166 -9.18 9.49 -7.55
CA ILE A 166 -9.35 9.24 -6.12
C ILE A 166 -8.91 7.79 -5.89
N PRO A 167 -7.86 7.56 -5.11
CA PRO A 167 -7.33 6.21 -4.96
C PRO A 167 -8.31 5.30 -4.21
N SER A 168 -8.52 4.09 -4.71
CA SER A 168 -9.24 3.03 -4.03
C SER A 168 -8.49 2.61 -2.75
N PHE A 169 -9.23 2.02 -1.81
CA PHE A 169 -8.60 1.52 -0.58
C PHE A 169 -7.39 0.61 -0.87
N GLY A 170 -6.28 0.89 -0.20
CA GLY A 170 -5.01 0.20 -0.43
C GLY A 170 -4.16 0.77 -1.57
N VAL A 171 -4.66 1.69 -2.37
CA VAL A 171 -3.85 2.43 -3.36
C VAL A 171 -3.32 3.69 -2.70
N LEU A 172 -2.01 3.73 -2.44
CA LEU A 172 -1.37 4.79 -1.67
C LEU A 172 -0.73 5.82 -2.59
N PRO A 173 -1.11 7.11 -2.54
CA PRO A 173 -0.43 8.16 -3.29
C PRO A 173 0.95 8.44 -2.73
N TYR A 174 1.89 8.84 -3.60
CA TYR A 174 3.22 9.28 -3.20
C TYR A 174 3.80 10.28 -4.19
N GLN A 175 4.81 11.04 -3.75
CA GLN A 175 5.56 11.94 -4.62
C GLN A 175 7.03 11.95 -4.23
N PRO A 176 7.96 11.71 -5.18
CA PRO A 176 9.38 11.95 -4.95
C PRO A 176 9.63 13.40 -4.55
N ILE A 177 10.55 13.63 -3.61
CA ILE A 177 10.96 14.98 -3.16
C ILE A 177 11.43 15.79 -4.37
N SER A 178 12.36 15.25 -5.14
CA SER A 178 12.77 15.81 -6.43
C SER A 178 12.00 15.14 -7.55
N VAL A 179 11.33 15.93 -8.40
CA VAL A 179 10.47 15.42 -9.45
C VAL A 179 11.15 15.42 -10.82
N LEU A 180 10.93 14.35 -11.58
CA LEU A 180 11.42 14.22 -12.95
C LEU A 180 10.67 15.18 -13.89
N PHE A 181 11.41 15.92 -14.70
CA PHE A 181 10.87 16.76 -15.77
C PHE A 181 10.42 15.91 -16.98
N SER A 182 9.29 16.25 -17.56
CA SER A 182 8.81 15.74 -18.86
C SER A 182 7.84 16.75 -19.48
N ASP A 183 8.38 17.67 -20.25
CA ASP A 183 7.63 18.66 -21.02
C ASP A 183 6.55 19.41 -20.23
N TYR A 184 6.81 19.74 -18.96
CA TYR A 184 5.87 20.40 -18.03
C TYR A 184 4.62 19.59 -17.68
N ALA A 185 4.47 18.35 -18.16
CA ALA A 185 3.39 17.49 -17.73
C ALA A 185 3.44 17.28 -16.20
N LYS A 186 2.34 17.53 -15.52
CA LYS A 186 2.16 17.22 -14.09
C LYS A 186 1.96 15.72 -13.91
N LYS A 187 2.23 15.21 -12.71
CA LYS A 187 2.18 13.77 -12.44
C LYS A 187 1.46 13.49 -11.13
N LYS A 188 0.58 12.51 -11.13
CA LYS A 188 0.16 11.79 -9.92
C LYS A 188 0.83 10.42 -9.90
N ARG A 189 1.18 9.93 -8.71
CA ARG A 189 1.81 8.62 -8.54
C ARG A 189 1.15 7.88 -7.40
N PHE A 190 1.00 6.58 -7.60
CA PHE A 190 0.42 5.71 -6.58
C PHE A 190 1.19 4.39 -6.55
N VAL A 191 1.13 3.72 -5.40
CA VAL A 191 1.61 2.36 -5.22
C VAL A 191 0.48 1.50 -4.68
N TRP A 192 0.42 0.28 -5.15
CA TRP A 192 -0.42 -0.77 -4.59
C TRP A 192 0.39 -2.06 -4.47
N MET A 193 0.16 -2.80 -3.40
CA MET A 193 0.76 -4.12 -3.18
C MET A 193 -0.32 -5.10 -2.71
N PRO A 194 -0.16 -6.40 -3.04
CA PRO A 194 -1.03 -7.44 -2.52
C PRO A 194 -1.04 -7.44 -0.99
N GLN A 195 -2.19 -7.71 -0.41
CA GLN A 195 -2.37 -7.74 1.04
C GLN A 195 -1.36 -8.68 1.71
N GLY A 196 -0.77 -8.21 2.81
CA GLY A 196 0.20 -8.98 3.58
C GLY A 196 1.60 -9.03 2.96
N THR A 197 1.85 -8.26 1.89
CA THR A 197 3.19 -8.11 1.31
C THR A 197 3.75 -6.72 1.58
N SER A 198 5.08 -6.61 1.64
CA SER A 198 5.79 -5.36 1.90
C SER A 198 7.03 -5.25 1.04
N ALA A 199 7.39 -4.04 0.68
CA ALA A 199 8.71 -3.74 0.14
C ALA A 199 9.76 -3.73 1.26
N ASN A 200 11.03 -3.89 0.87
CA ASN A 200 12.15 -3.86 1.79
C ASN A 200 13.14 -2.76 1.37
N TYR A 201 13.75 -2.14 2.38
CA TYR A 201 14.87 -1.24 2.18
C TYR A 201 16.10 -2.01 1.69
N VAL A 202 16.83 -1.44 0.73
CA VAL A 202 18.10 -1.97 0.21
C VAL A 202 19.23 -1.00 0.58
N SER A 203 19.19 0.21 0.06
CA SER A 203 20.05 1.33 0.42
C SER A 203 19.32 2.65 0.19
N ASP A 204 19.91 3.77 0.58
CA ASP A 204 19.29 5.10 0.42
C ASP A 204 19.01 5.43 -1.05
N GLY A 205 20.00 5.15 -1.91
CA GLY A 205 19.99 5.51 -3.33
C GLY A 205 19.48 4.42 -4.28
N GLU A 206 19.14 3.23 -3.78
CA GLU A 206 18.59 2.15 -4.58
C GLU A 206 17.07 2.06 -4.49
N LEU A 207 16.47 1.45 -5.50
CA LEU A 207 15.05 1.14 -5.51
C LEU A 207 14.70 0.26 -4.30
N LEU A 208 13.57 0.52 -3.66
CA LEU A 208 13.00 -0.42 -2.70
C LEU A 208 12.80 -1.80 -3.36
N ASN A 209 13.10 -2.88 -2.63
CA ASN A 209 12.83 -4.23 -3.13
C ASN A 209 11.35 -4.56 -2.98
N PHE A 210 10.61 -4.42 -4.06
CA PHE A 210 9.17 -4.63 -4.12
C PHE A 210 8.82 -6.13 -4.26
N PRO A 211 7.73 -6.58 -3.61
CA PRO A 211 7.23 -7.93 -3.74
C PRO A 211 6.58 -8.17 -5.12
N THR A 212 6.53 -9.42 -5.55
CA THR A 212 5.73 -9.84 -6.71
C THR A 212 4.27 -9.41 -6.52
N GLY A 213 3.68 -8.85 -7.57
CA GLY A 213 2.34 -8.26 -7.54
C GLY A 213 2.29 -6.78 -7.17
N ALA A 214 3.40 -6.16 -6.77
CA ALA A 214 3.43 -4.71 -6.57
C ALA A 214 3.18 -3.96 -7.89
N VAL A 215 2.42 -2.87 -7.82
CA VAL A 215 2.12 -2.00 -8.97
C VAL A 215 2.47 -0.57 -8.62
N LEU A 216 3.30 0.05 -9.45
CA LEU A 216 3.54 1.49 -9.44
C LEU A 216 2.73 2.13 -10.58
N ILE A 217 1.95 3.14 -10.23
CA ILE A 217 1.01 3.82 -11.14
C ILE A 217 1.47 5.25 -11.30
N LYS A 218 1.64 5.72 -12.53
CA LYS A 218 2.08 7.08 -12.83
C LYS A 218 1.24 7.71 -13.94
N THR A 219 0.47 8.70 -13.59
CA THR A 219 -0.41 9.43 -14.51
C THR A 219 0.21 10.76 -14.88
N PHE A 220 0.17 11.11 -16.17
CA PHE A 220 0.65 12.38 -16.72
C PHE A 220 -0.53 13.21 -17.21
N PHE A 221 -0.54 14.49 -16.85
CA PHE A 221 -1.64 15.38 -17.18
C PHE A 221 -1.19 16.84 -17.30
N TYR A 222 -2.00 17.66 -17.95
CA TYR A 222 -1.90 19.11 -17.95
C TYR A 222 -3.17 19.72 -17.37
N ASP A 223 -3.04 20.81 -16.64
CA ASP A 223 -4.15 21.64 -16.19
C ASP A 223 -4.35 22.81 -17.19
N ASN A 224 -5.55 23.40 -17.21
CA ASN A 224 -5.91 24.55 -18.04
C ASN A 224 -5.64 24.35 -19.55
N VAL A 225 -5.94 23.18 -20.06
CA VAL A 225 -5.79 22.84 -21.48
C VAL A 225 -6.90 23.51 -22.30
N LEU A 226 -6.50 24.15 -23.40
CA LEU A 226 -7.44 24.81 -24.31
C LEU A 226 -8.23 23.79 -25.14
N PRO A 227 -9.50 24.12 -25.56
CA PRO A 227 -10.14 25.44 -25.39
C PRO A 227 -10.85 25.65 -24.05
N ASP A 228 -11.12 24.56 -23.28
CA ASP A 228 -12.06 24.58 -22.14
C ASP A 228 -11.40 24.92 -20.81
N LEU A 229 -10.07 25.06 -20.78
CA LEU A 229 -9.26 25.28 -19.56
C LEU A 229 -9.44 24.17 -18.51
N ASN A 230 -9.73 22.96 -18.95
CA ASN A 230 -9.88 21.80 -18.12
C ASN A 230 -8.56 21.05 -17.95
N ARG A 231 -8.52 20.14 -16.96
CA ARG A 231 -7.47 19.13 -16.87
C ARG A 231 -7.62 18.13 -18.03
N GLN A 232 -6.51 17.79 -18.67
CA GLN A 232 -6.44 16.70 -19.64
C GLN A 232 -5.37 15.69 -19.19
N ILE A 233 -5.79 14.48 -18.91
CA ILE A 233 -4.90 13.35 -18.66
C ILE A 233 -4.46 12.80 -20.02
N ILE A 234 -3.18 12.52 -20.15
CA ILE A 234 -2.58 12.05 -21.40
C ILE A 234 -2.40 10.55 -21.37
N GLU A 235 -1.70 10.05 -20.36
CA GLU A 235 -1.36 8.64 -20.20
C GLU A 235 -1.30 8.24 -18.73
N THR A 236 -1.51 6.95 -18.47
CA THR A 236 -1.21 6.32 -17.19
C THR A 236 -0.33 5.11 -17.43
N ARG A 237 0.87 5.12 -16.86
CA ARG A 237 1.82 4.02 -16.92
C ARG A 237 1.71 3.15 -15.70
N LEU A 238 1.68 1.85 -15.91
CA LEU A 238 1.76 0.84 -14.86
C LEU A 238 3.10 0.12 -14.97
N LEU A 239 3.76 -0.03 -13.82
CA LEU A 239 4.92 -0.88 -13.65
C LEU A 239 4.50 -1.98 -12.71
N ILE A 240 4.37 -3.21 -13.22
CA ILE A 240 3.84 -4.38 -12.50
C ILE A 240 5.01 -5.32 -12.19
N LYS A 241 5.24 -5.61 -10.92
CA LYS A 241 6.29 -6.55 -10.50
C LYS A 241 5.82 -7.98 -10.68
N LYS A 242 6.40 -8.68 -11.64
CA LYS A 242 6.24 -10.12 -11.86
C LYS A 242 7.40 -10.90 -11.24
N GLU A 243 7.36 -12.24 -11.25
CA GLU A 243 8.46 -13.07 -10.76
C GLU A 243 9.73 -12.87 -11.59
N GLU A 244 9.58 -12.73 -12.91
CA GLU A 244 10.67 -12.53 -13.87
C GLU A 244 11.24 -11.10 -13.90
N GLY A 245 10.60 -10.12 -13.27
CA GLY A 245 11.04 -8.72 -13.28
C GLY A 245 9.88 -7.73 -13.33
N TRP A 246 10.16 -6.48 -13.69
CA TRP A 246 9.16 -5.46 -13.89
C TRP A 246 8.60 -5.53 -15.31
N PHE A 247 7.29 -5.41 -15.42
CA PHE A 247 6.56 -5.33 -16.68
C PHE A 247 5.93 -3.93 -16.82
N PHE A 248 6.06 -3.32 -17.98
CA PHE A 248 5.53 -1.98 -18.25
C PHE A 248 4.31 -2.05 -19.15
N ALA A 249 3.26 -1.31 -18.77
CA ALA A 249 2.07 -1.14 -19.58
C ALA A 249 1.71 0.35 -19.63
N ASP A 250 1.43 0.85 -20.82
CA ASP A 250 1.04 2.23 -21.05
C ASP A 250 -0.42 2.32 -21.50
N TYR A 251 -1.20 3.18 -20.84
CA TYR A 251 -2.61 3.38 -21.08
C TYR A 251 -2.85 4.81 -21.55
N ILE A 252 -3.33 4.95 -22.77
CA ILE A 252 -3.62 6.23 -23.42
C ILE A 252 -5.07 6.61 -23.12
N TRP A 253 -5.27 7.81 -22.58
CA TRP A 253 -6.60 8.30 -22.20
C TRP A 253 -7.40 8.73 -23.45
N ASP A 254 -8.69 8.43 -23.44
CA ASP A 254 -9.62 8.88 -24.46
C ASP A 254 -9.90 10.41 -24.37
N ALA A 255 -10.43 10.97 -25.44
CA ALA A 255 -10.76 12.39 -25.48
C ALA A 255 -11.89 12.78 -24.49
N ALA A 256 -12.75 11.83 -24.12
CA ALA A 256 -13.83 12.06 -23.17
C ALA A 256 -13.34 12.00 -21.70
N GLN A 257 -12.10 11.62 -21.47
CA GLN A 257 -11.48 11.49 -20.15
C GLN A 257 -12.25 10.51 -19.23
N GLN A 258 -12.80 9.45 -19.82
CA GLN A 258 -13.58 8.44 -19.09
C GLN A 258 -12.85 7.12 -18.96
N GLU A 259 -11.99 6.78 -19.92
CA GLU A 259 -11.26 5.53 -19.94
C GLU A 259 -9.85 5.71 -20.51
N ALA A 260 -8.96 4.81 -20.15
CA ALA A 260 -7.64 4.71 -20.73
C ALA A 260 -7.40 3.30 -21.29
N TYR A 261 -6.91 3.25 -22.51
CA TYR A 261 -6.75 2.03 -23.29
C TYR A 261 -5.28 1.63 -23.40
N LEU A 262 -5.01 0.36 -23.25
CA LEU A 262 -3.67 -0.20 -23.40
C LEU A 262 -3.10 0.10 -24.80
N ASP A 263 -1.88 0.65 -24.87
CA ASP A 263 -1.10 0.71 -26.12
C ASP A 263 -0.59 -0.70 -26.49
N VAL A 264 -1.46 -1.50 -27.07
CA VAL A 264 -1.21 -2.93 -27.39
C VAL A 264 0.00 -3.10 -28.32
N ASN A 265 0.24 -2.14 -29.22
CA ASN A 265 1.35 -2.22 -30.16
C ASN A 265 2.65 -1.65 -29.60
N GLY A 266 2.59 -0.92 -28.49
CA GLY A 266 3.74 -0.28 -27.87
C GLY A 266 4.43 0.76 -28.76
N TYR A 267 3.68 1.43 -29.65
CA TYR A 267 4.24 2.46 -30.56
C TYR A 267 4.27 3.84 -29.92
N GLY A 268 3.52 4.01 -28.82
CA GLY A 268 3.28 5.32 -28.24
C GLY A 268 2.49 6.22 -29.18
N ALA A 269 2.37 7.49 -28.81
CA ALA A 269 1.61 8.47 -29.57
C ALA A 269 2.20 9.87 -29.45
N ASN A 270 1.81 10.77 -30.34
CA ASN A 270 2.04 12.20 -30.19
C ASN A 270 0.72 12.89 -29.89
N VAL A 271 0.69 13.70 -28.84
CA VAL A 271 -0.49 14.42 -28.36
C VAL A 271 -0.20 15.91 -28.39
N PRO A 272 -0.59 16.63 -29.48
CA PRO A 272 -0.45 18.09 -29.51
C PRO A 272 -1.47 18.71 -28.56
N LEU A 273 -1.03 19.62 -27.70
CA LEU A 273 -1.90 20.36 -26.80
C LEU A 273 -1.37 21.76 -26.50
N GLU A 274 -2.29 22.64 -26.16
CA GLU A 274 -2.01 23.98 -25.66
C GLU A 274 -2.56 24.13 -24.26
N TRP A 275 -1.80 24.73 -23.34
CA TRP A 275 -2.26 25.00 -21.97
C TRP A 275 -1.89 26.40 -21.53
N VAL A 276 -2.64 26.92 -20.57
CA VAL A 276 -2.36 28.23 -19.97
C VAL A 276 -1.68 28.05 -18.61
N GLU A 277 -0.50 28.63 -18.47
CA GLU A 277 0.24 28.66 -17.21
C GLU A 277 0.83 30.07 -17.00
N ASN A 278 0.67 30.61 -15.80
CA ASN A 278 1.11 31.97 -15.46
C ASN A 278 0.61 33.06 -16.44
N GLY A 279 -0.61 32.86 -17.00
CA GLY A 279 -1.22 33.78 -17.97
C GLY A 279 -0.65 33.72 -19.38
N GLN A 280 0.22 32.77 -19.65
CA GLN A 280 0.78 32.53 -20.99
C GLN A 280 0.25 31.22 -21.57
N THR A 281 -0.02 31.23 -22.88
CA THR A 281 -0.36 30.03 -23.62
C THR A 281 0.92 29.35 -24.08
N ASN A 282 1.07 28.09 -23.70
CA ASN A 282 2.19 27.23 -24.04
C ASN A 282 1.70 26.14 -25.00
N PHE A 283 2.61 25.57 -25.76
CA PHE A 283 2.34 24.47 -26.71
C PHE A 283 3.35 23.34 -26.52
N VAL A 284 2.89 22.13 -26.63
CA VAL A 284 3.73 20.92 -26.73
C VAL A 284 3.14 19.92 -27.70
N ASN A 285 3.97 19.22 -28.41
CA ASN A 285 3.60 17.96 -29.06
C ASN A 285 4.10 16.82 -28.15
N TYR A 286 3.30 16.53 -27.08
CA TYR A 286 3.71 15.58 -26.06
C TYR A 286 3.93 14.19 -26.66
N ARG A 287 5.10 13.61 -26.41
CA ARG A 287 5.41 12.26 -26.87
C ARG A 287 5.12 11.23 -25.77
N ILE A 288 4.08 10.43 -25.96
CA ILE A 288 3.90 9.15 -25.26
C ILE A 288 4.96 8.20 -25.84
N PRO A 289 5.92 7.71 -25.04
CA PRO A 289 7.03 6.91 -25.55
C PRO A 289 6.55 5.53 -26.03
N SER A 290 7.27 4.98 -27.00
CA SER A 290 7.11 3.57 -27.33
C SER A 290 7.70 2.65 -26.27
N THR A 291 7.31 1.39 -26.23
CA THR A 291 7.87 0.39 -25.30
C THR A 291 9.40 0.35 -25.36
N SER A 292 10.00 0.37 -26.57
CA SER A 292 11.45 0.39 -26.74
C SER A 292 12.11 1.66 -26.17
N GLN A 293 11.42 2.80 -26.23
CA GLN A 293 11.89 4.06 -25.63
C GLN A 293 11.80 4.03 -24.11
N CYS A 294 10.84 3.35 -23.53
CA CYS A 294 10.77 3.15 -22.08
C CYS A 294 12.03 2.43 -21.55
N TYR A 295 12.46 1.37 -22.21
CA TYR A 295 13.62 0.59 -21.83
C TYR A 295 14.95 1.35 -21.90
N THR A 296 15.04 2.45 -22.63
CA THR A 296 16.25 3.27 -22.65
C THR A 296 16.55 3.89 -21.28
N CYS A 297 15.50 4.32 -20.56
CA CYS A 297 15.65 4.96 -19.23
C CYS A 297 15.35 3.99 -18.08
N HIS A 298 14.41 3.06 -18.29
CA HIS A 298 13.94 2.12 -17.29
C HIS A 298 14.72 0.80 -17.35
N LYS A 299 16.04 0.87 -17.19
CA LYS A 299 16.96 -0.26 -17.32
C LYS A 299 18.07 -0.18 -16.27
N SER A 300 18.34 -1.33 -15.64
CA SER A 300 19.53 -1.55 -14.83
C SER A 300 20.14 -2.88 -15.29
N TYR A 301 21.36 -2.87 -15.81
CA TYR A 301 21.95 -3.99 -16.58
C TYR A 301 21.05 -4.41 -17.74
N GLN A 302 20.42 -5.57 -17.67
CA GLN A 302 19.47 -6.09 -18.67
C GLN A 302 18.03 -6.17 -18.14
N GLU A 303 17.82 -5.71 -16.90
CA GLU A 303 16.53 -5.80 -16.21
C GLU A 303 15.79 -4.47 -16.28
N GLU A 304 14.48 -4.53 -16.50
CA GLU A 304 13.60 -3.38 -16.39
C GLU A 304 13.54 -2.90 -14.92
N THR A 305 13.60 -1.58 -14.73
CA THR A 305 13.60 -0.99 -13.39
C THR A 305 12.76 0.30 -13.31
N PRO A 306 11.99 0.50 -12.24
CA PRO A 306 11.34 1.78 -11.96
C PRO A 306 12.33 2.91 -11.70
N ILE A 307 11.89 4.16 -11.94
CA ILE A 307 12.61 5.38 -11.60
C ILE A 307 11.82 6.13 -10.52
N GLY A 308 12.48 6.49 -9.44
CA GLY A 308 11.95 7.41 -8.44
C GLY A 308 11.67 6.88 -7.04
N PRO A 309 11.08 5.70 -6.82
CA PRO A 309 10.74 5.24 -5.47
C PRO A 309 11.97 4.65 -4.72
N LYS A 310 12.97 5.52 -4.52
CA LYS A 310 14.16 5.29 -3.70
C LYS A 310 13.94 5.87 -2.31
N PRO A 311 14.47 5.28 -1.22
CA PRO A 311 14.33 5.82 0.14
C PRO A 311 14.74 7.29 0.24
N GLN A 312 15.88 7.67 -0.37
CA GLN A 312 16.38 9.05 -0.38
C GLN A 312 15.39 10.06 -0.99
N ASN A 313 14.52 9.62 -1.90
CA ASN A 313 13.57 10.47 -2.60
C ASN A 313 12.13 10.36 -2.04
N LEU A 314 11.88 9.40 -1.15
CA LEU A 314 10.61 9.21 -0.43
C LEU A 314 10.66 9.67 1.04
N ASN A 315 11.85 9.99 1.58
CA ASN A 315 12.01 10.43 2.96
C ASN A 315 11.60 11.90 3.15
N GLY A 316 10.42 12.24 2.69
CA GLY A 316 9.82 13.57 2.78
C GLY A 316 8.35 13.49 3.17
N SER A 317 7.79 14.63 3.59
CA SER A 317 6.37 14.72 3.96
C SER A 317 5.49 14.77 2.71
N PHE A 318 4.32 14.15 2.82
CA PHE A 318 3.26 14.19 1.81
C PHE A 318 1.92 14.46 2.50
N ASP A 319 1.04 15.23 1.84
CA ASP A 319 -0.30 15.56 2.33
C ASP A 319 -1.29 14.49 1.88
N TYR A 320 -1.50 13.51 2.77
CA TYR A 320 -2.48 12.44 2.56
C TYR A 320 -3.88 12.89 2.96
N MET A 321 -4.91 12.18 2.57
CA MET A 321 -6.30 12.47 2.93
C MET A 321 -6.55 12.49 4.46
N ASP A 322 -5.74 11.77 5.22
CA ASP A 322 -5.78 11.66 6.68
C ASP A 322 -4.73 12.52 7.41
N GLY A 323 -4.01 13.38 6.68
CA GLY A 323 -3.06 14.35 7.21
C GLY A 323 -1.66 14.25 6.63
N VAL A 324 -0.80 15.21 7.02
CA VAL A 324 0.59 15.28 6.56
C VAL A 324 1.44 14.27 7.32
N GLU A 325 2.13 13.40 6.60
CA GLU A 325 3.01 12.38 7.18
C GLU A 325 4.26 12.18 6.32
N ASN A 326 5.38 11.72 6.93
CA ASN A 326 6.55 11.26 6.19
C ASN A 326 6.17 10.01 5.37
N GLN A 327 6.51 9.98 4.09
CA GLN A 327 6.07 8.93 3.17
C GLN A 327 6.60 7.55 3.55
N LEU A 328 7.85 7.42 3.96
CA LEU A 328 8.40 6.13 4.40
C LEU A 328 7.68 5.62 5.66
N GLN A 329 7.38 6.53 6.60
CA GLN A 329 6.60 6.17 7.80
C GLN A 329 5.17 5.78 7.43
N LYS A 330 4.53 6.50 6.50
CA LYS A 330 3.20 6.14 5.98
C LYS A 330 3.19 4.74 5.38
N TRP A 331 4.21 4.42 4.57
CA TRP A 331 4.33 3.08 3.96
C TRP A 331 4.55 1.98 5.01
N ILE A 332 5.28 2.26 6.10
CA ILE A 332 5.42 1.33 7.24
C ILE A 332 4.05 1.15 7.93
N ASN A 333 3.37 2.24 8.25
CA ASN A 333 2.08 2.21 8.97
C ASN A 333 0.97 1.50 8.17
N THR A 334 1.03 1.56 6.83
CA THR A 334 0.10 0.84 5.95
C THR A 334 0.54 -0.59 5.62
N GLY A 335 1.69 -1.03 6.13
CA GLY A 335 2.24 -2.36 5.87
C GLY A 335 2.92 -2.51 4.50
N TYR A 336 3.14 -1.42 3.78
CA TYR A 336 3.78 -1.43 2.47
C TYR A 336 5.31 -1.38 2.51
N LEU A 337 5.89 -1.07 3.66
CA LEU A 337 7.33 -1.09 3.87
C LEU A 337 7.65 -1.76 5.21
N THR A 338 8.65 -2.62 5.23
CA THR A 338 9.15 -3.18 6.49
C THR A 338 9.79 -2.10 7.35
N ALA A 339 9.64 -2.20 8.68
CA ALA A 339 10.15 -1.20 9.63
C ALA A 339 11.69 -1.20 9.79
N SER A 340 12.42 -1.95 8.96
CA SER A 340 13.88 -2.09 9.04
C SER A 340 14.61 -0.98 8.27
N LEU A 341 14.33 0.28 8.58
CA LEU A 341 15.06 1.43 8.03
C LEU A 341 16.26 1.81 8.91
N PRO A 342 17.33 2.38 8.32
CA PRO A 342 18.40 3.00 9.10
C PRO A 342 17.87 4.23 9.85
N SER A 343 18.57 4.60 10.93
CA SER A 343 18.19 5.78 11.72
C SER A 343 18.34 7.11 10.98
N GLN A 344 19.12 7.13 9.92
CA GLN A 344 19.32 8.27 9.05
C GLN A 344 19.35 7.79 7.60
N ILE A 345 18.72 8.53 6.72
CA ILE A 345 18.69 8.32 5.28
C ILE A 345 19.30 9.57 4.63
N ASN A 346 20.30 9.39 3.77
CA ASN A 346 20.88 10.47 2.96
C ASN A 346 19.83 10.93 1.94
N THR A 347 19.14 12.02 2.26
CA THR A 347 17.91 12.44 1.57
C THR A 347 18.23 13.53 0.56
N VAL A 348 17.68 13.41 -0.65
CA VAL A 348 17.70 14.49 -1.66
C VAL A 348 16.88 15.69 -1.21
N VAL A 349 17.13 16.85 -1.84
CA VAL A 349 16.30 18.04 -1.62
C VAL A 349 15.35 18.27 -2.80
N ASP A 350 14.30 19.04 -2.60
CA ASP A 350 13.49 19.54 -3.71
C ASP A 350 14.33 20.53 -4.54
N TRP A 351 14.65 20.14 -5.78
CA TRP A 351 15.45 20.97 -6.67
C TRP A 351 14.77 22.33 -6.96
N SER A 352 13.45 22.43 -6.82
CA SER A 352 12.69 23.67 -7.07
C SER A 352 12.63 24.62 -5.87
N ASP A 353 12.98 24.17 -4.67
CA ASP A 353 12.99 25.01 -3.46
C ASP A 353 14.27 25.84 -3.39
N GLU A 354 14.15 27.15 -3.67
CA GLU A 354 15.25 28.11 -3.67
C GLU A 354 15.92 28.31 -2.29
N ASN A 355 15.28 27.84 -1.20
CA ASN A 355 15.87 27.91 0.13
C ASN A 355 16.85 26.78 0.42
N GLN A 356 16.90 25.78 -0.43
CA GLN A 356 17.86 24.67 -0.32
C GLN A 356 19.21 25.07 -0.89
N ASP A 357 20.25 24.40 -0.42
CA ASP A 357 21.60 24.57 -0.94
C ASP A 357 21.67 24.33 -2.44
N LEU A 358 22.32 25.22 -3.19
CA LEU A 358 22.34 25.20 -4.65
C LEU A 358 22.99 23.93 -5.21
N GLU A 359 24.08 23.46 -4.60
CA GLU A 359 24.74 22.23 -5.04
C GLU A 359 23.85 21.00 -4.76
N LEU A 360 23.19 20.95 -3.62
CA LEU A 360 22.26 19.87 -3.32
C LEU A 360 21.06 19.88 -4.28
N ARG A 361 20.55 21.04 -4.69
CA ARG A 361 19.49 21.17 -5.71
C ARG A 361 19.94 20.61 -7.06
N VAL A 362 21.14 20.96 -7.50
CA VAL A 362 21.73 20.46 -8.76
C VAL A 362 21.91 18.95 -8.72
N ARG A 363 22.48 18.42 -7.65
CA ARG A 363 22.71 16.98 -7.46
C ARG A 363 21.38 16.21 -7.41
N SER A 364 20.38 16.73 -6.71
CA SER A 364 19.05 16.14 -6.63
C SER A 364 18.32 16.15 -7.98
N TYR A 365 18.50 17.22 -8.78
CA TYR A 365 17.97 17.30 -10.13
C TYR A 365 18.63 16.28 -11.06
N PHE A 366 19.95 16.10 -10.98
CA PHE A 366 20.65 15.12 -11.81
C PHE A 366 20.32 13.68 -11.42
N ASP A 367 20.14 13.39 -10.12
CA ASP A 367 19.68 12.05 -9.70
C ASP A 367 18.38 11.65 -10.38
N ILE A 368 17.36 12.50 -10.33
CA ILE A 368 16.05 12.12 -10.85
C ILE A 368 15.93 12.21 -12.38
N ASN A 369 16.68 13.11 -13.03
CA ASN A 369 16.55 13.36 -14.48
C ASN A 369 17.62 12.66 -15.32
N CYS A 370 18.78 12.30 -14.75
CA CYS A 370 19.93 11.83 -15.51
C CYS A 370 20.47 10.48 -15.03
N ALA A 371 20.42 10.18 -13.72
CA ALA A 371 21.05 9.00 -13.15
C ALA A 371 20.49 7.67 -13.70
N SER A 372 19.23 7.63 -14.12
CA SER A 372 18.66 6.41 -14.73
C SER A 372 19.40 5.93 -15.97
N CYS A 373 20.06 6.87 -16.68
CA CYS A 373 20.94 6.53 -17.80
C CYS A 373 22.43 6.59 -17.40
N HIS A 374 22.82 7.58 -16.58
CA HIS A 374 24.20 7.88 -16.19
C HIS A 374 24.52 7.38 -14.78
N SER A 375 24.39 6.09 -14.55
CA SER A 375 24.82 5.35 -13.36
C SER A 375 25.54 4.07 -13.78
N ASP A 376 26.18 3.40 -12.84
CA ASP A 376 26.64 2.03 -13.06
C ASP A 376 25.42 1.18 -13.41
N SER A 377 25.50 0.38 -14.44
CA SER A 377 24.37 -0.41 -14.96
C SER A 377 23.28 0.33 -15.76
N GLY A 378 23.30 1.68 -15.86
CA GLY A 378 22.38 2.43 -16.69
C GLY A 378 22.67 2.28 -18.19
N HIS A 379 21.80 2.84 -19.04
CA HIS A 379 21.95 2.76 -20.50
C HIS A 379 23.29 3.37 -21.00
N CYS A 380 23.81 4.37 -20.31
CA CYS A 380 25.04 5.09 -20.63
C CYS A 380 26.18 4.77 -19.65
N ASP A 381 26.22 3.58 -19.06
CA ASP A 381 27.26 3.13 -18.12
C ASP A 381 28.68 3.14 -18.69
N TYR A 382 28.82 3.07 -20.05
CA TYR A 382 30.06 3.19 -20.78
C TYR A 382 30.63 4.62 -20.84
N ARG A 383 29.88 5.63 -20.36
CA ARG A 383 30.33 7.03 -20.19
C ARG A 383 30.88 7.24 -18.79
N ALA A 384 31.75 8.27 -18.67
CA ALA A 384 32.37 8.58 -17.37
C ALA A 384 31.40 9.12 -16.31
N LEU A 385 30.27 9.70 -16.72
CA LEU A 385 29.33 10.37 -15.81
C LEU A 385 28.60 9.38 -14.91
N ARG A 386 28.51 9.73 -13.62
CA ARG A 386 27.73 9.03 -12.56
C ARG A 386 26.89 10.06 -11.81
N MET A 387 25.62 10.15 -12.18
CA MET A 387 24.74 11.25 -11.76
C MET A 387 23.77 10.86 -10.64
N ASP A 388 23.92 9.67 -10.05
CA ASP A 388 23.19 9.33 -8.84
C ASP A 388 23.67 10.17 -7.65
N PHE A 389 22.74 10.51 -6.76
CA PHE A 389 22.97 11.47 -5.67
C PHE A 389 24.17 11.10 -4.79
N SER A 390 24.38 9.82 -4.53
CA SER A 390 25.47 9.34 -3.70
C SER A 390 26.84 9.46 -4.37
N SER A 391 26.92 9.41 -5.69
CA SER A 391 28.15 9.51 -6.45
C SER A 391 28.56 10.95 -6.73
N THR A 392 27.62 11.89 -6.71
CA THR A 392 27.84 13.28 -7.11
C THR A 392 28.54 14.17 -6.05
N ASP A 393 28.90 13.60 -4.89
CA ASP A 393 29.86 14.24 -3.97
C ASP A 393 31.24 14.49 -4.64
N ASP A 394 31.64 13.63 -5.58
CA ASP A 394 32.73 13.87 -6.47
C ASP A 394 32.23 14.61 -7.73
N LEU A 395 32.56 15.88 -7.86
CA LEU A 395 32.11 16.73 -8.96
C LEU A 395 32.56 16.24 -10.34
N ALA A 396 33.65 15.45 -10.43
CA ALA A 396 34.05 14.81 -11.66
C ALA A 396 32.97 13.84 -12.20
N ASN A 397 32.21 13.21 -11.32
CA ASN A 397 31.09 12.36 -11.69
C ASN A 397 29.96 13.14 -12.37
N ILE A 398 29.80 14.42 -12.10
CA ILE A 398 28.85 15.31 -12.80
C ILE A 398 29.48 15.81 -14.12
N GLY A 399 30.80 15.74 -14.27
CA GLY A 399 31.54 16.19 -15.47
C GLY A 399 32.35 17.45 -15.29
N VAL A 400 32.58 17.93 -14.05
CA VAL A 400 33.46 19.08 -13.78
C VAL A 400 34.89 18.72 -14.16
N CYS A 401 35.50 19.52 -15.05
CA CYS A 401 36.81 19.31 -15.61
C CYS A 401 37.01 18.04 -16.46
N VAL A 402 35.94 17.34 -16.80
CA VAL A 402 35.99 16.11 -17.60
C VAL A 402 35.85 16.40 -19.08
N ASP A 403 36.70 15.77 -19.90
CA ASP A 403 36.61 15.89 -21.34
C ASP A 403 35.40 15.16 -21.92
N PRO A 404 34.68 15.72 -22.91
CA PRO A 404 33.57 15.03 -23.56
C PRO A 404 34.08 13.90 -24.45
N ASP A 405 33.49 12.73 -24.34
CA ASP A 405 33.77 11.56 -25.20
C ASP A 405 33.44 11.79 -26.68
N THR A 406 32.49 12.66 -26.94
CA THR A 406 32.02 12.98 -28.31
C THR A 406 32.13 14.45 -28.55
N PRO A 407 32.95 14.87 -29.50
CA PRO A 407 33.09 16.28 -29.88
C PRO A 407 31.76 16.87 -30.34
N ILE A 408 31.51 18.10 -29.94
CA ILE A 408 30.34 18.87 -30.42
C ILE A 408 30.87 20.06 -31.21
N PRO A 409 30.36 20.34 -32.41
CA PRO A 409 30.76 21.51 -33.19
C PRO A 409 30.63 22.81 -32.40
N GLY A 410 31.71 23.57 -32.33
CA GLY A 410 31.81 24.80 -31.54
C GLY A 410 32.24 24.60 -30.06
N TYR A 411 32.45 23.35 -29.64
CA TYR A 411 32.88 22.97 -28.29
C TYR A 411 34.13 22.05 -28.31
N GLU A 412 34.98 22.16 -29.30
CA GLU A 412 36.09 21.20 -29.56
C GLU A 412 37.12 21.14 -28.44
N SER A 413 37.26 22.21 -27.64
CA SER A 413 38.17 22.28 -26.49
C SER A 413 37.45 22.44 -25.15
N ALA A 414 36.13 22.24 -25.12
CA ALA A 414 35.33 22.45 -23.92
C ALA A 414 35.35 21.22 -23.02
N LYS A 415 35.21 21.43 -21.72
CA LYS A 415 34.94 20.38 -20.76
C LYS A 415 33.41 20.06 -20.74
N LEU A 416 33.05 18.93 -20.17
CA LEU A 416 31.64 18.65 -19.89
C LEU A 416 31.03 19.74 -19.01
N ILE A 417 31.74 20.14 -17.95
CA ILE A 417 31.48 21.35 -17.17
C ILE A 417 32.77 22.11 -17.02
N GLU A 418 32.82 23.35 -17.56
CA GLU A 418 33.89 24.29 -17.39
C GLU A 418 33.57 25.19 -16.18
N PRO A 419 34.31 25.06 -15.06
CA PRO A 419 34.03 25.86 -13.86
C PRO A 419 34.10 27.37 -14.15
N GLY A 420 33.10 28.10 -13.64
CA GLY A 420 32.98 29.54 -13.85
C GLY A 420 32.48 29.96 -15.25
N ASN A 421 32.14 28.99 -16.14
CA ASN A 421 31.73 29.33 -17.51
C ASN A 421 30.66 28.33 -18.03
N ALA A 422 29.40 28.60 -17.73
CA ALA A 422 28.32 27.76 -18.21
C ALA A 422 28.22 27.70 -19.74
N GLN A 423 28.45 28.81 -20.42
CA GLN A 423 28.34 28.88 -21.89
C GLN A 423 29.42 28.06 -22.62
N ALA A 424 30.56 27.81 -21.97
CA ALA A 424 31.62 26.94 -22.51
C ALA A 424 31.43 25.46 -22.09
N SER A 425 30.41 25.15 -21.30
CA SER A 425 30.16 23.81 -20.78
C SER A 425 29.28 22.99 -21.73
N VAL A 426 29.78 21.82 -22.16
CA VAL A 426 29.05 20.90 -23.05
C VAL A 426 27.75 20.43 -22.43
N LEU A 427 27.73 20.11 -21.12
CA LEU A 427 26.52 19.68 -20.41
C LEU A 427 25.46 20.78 -20.44
N PHE A 428 25.84 22.02 -20.16
CA PHE A 428 24.90 23.16 -20.21
C PHE A 428 24.30 23.34 -21.59
N PHE A 429 25.11 23.28 -22.66
CA PHE A 429 24.62 23.31 -24.03
C PHE A 429 23.60 22.20 -24.30
N ARG A 430 23.88 20.96 -23.87
CA ARG A 430 22.99 19.81 -24.05
C ARG A 430 21.66 19.95 -23.29
N LEU A 431 21.66 20.59 -22.14
CA LEU A 431 20.44 20.90 -21.38
C LEU A 431 19.65 22.03 -22.02
N HIS A 432 20.36 23.02 -22.57
CA HIS A 432 19.77 24.24 -23.16
C HIS A 432 19.15 24.01 -24.54
N THR A 433 19.76 23.13 -25.37
CA THR A 433 19.26 22.87 -26.73
C THR A 433 18.02 21.97 -26.74
N THR A 434 17.13 22.19 -27.74
CA THR A 434 16.01 21.29 -28.09
C THR A 434 16.33 20.42 -29.31
N ASP A 435 17.50 20.60 -29.93
CA ASP A 435 17.94 19.80 -31.06
C ASP A 435 18.10 18.34 -30.68
N GLU A 436 17.39 17.45 -31.38
CA GLU A 436 17.32 16.03 -31.10
C GLU A 436 18.70 15.31 -31.16
N GLU A 437 19.62 15.82 -31.93
CA GLU A 437 20.98 15.28 -32.04
C GLU A 437 21.81 15.54 -30.75
N TYR A 438 21.58 16.66 -30.09
CA TYR A 438 22.42 17.11 -28.99
C TYR A 438 21.77 17.20 -27.62
N ARG A 439 20.44 17.32 -27.57
CA ARG A 439 19.71 17.51 -26.30
C ARG A 439 19.91 16.35 -25.33
N MET A 440 19.92 16.66 -24.02
CA MET A 440 19.86 15.71 -22.93
C MET A 440 18.75 16.11 -21.94
N PRO A 441 17.96 15.16 -21.43
CA PRO A 441 17.85 13.75 -21.88
C PRO A 441 17.45 13.61 -23.35
N LEU A 442 17.90 12.56 -24.02
CA LEU A 442 17.57 12.25 -25.41
C LEU A 442 16.07 11.94 -25.59
N LEU A 443 15.45 11.35 -24.58
CA LEU A 443 14.06 10.95 -24.54
C LEU A 443 13.37 11.59 -23.32
N GLY A 444 12.04 11.69 -23.37
CA GLY A 444 11.22 12.18 -22.26
C GLY A 444 11.09 13.70 -22.19
N ARG A 445 11.72 14.45 -23.12
CA ARG A 445 11.49 15.88 -23.32
C ARG A 445 11.59 16.29 -24.78
N SER A 446 10.78 17.25 -25.18
CA SER A 446 10.88 18.03 -26.42
C SER A 446 11.10 19.53 -26.12
N LEU A 447 10.65 19.96 -24.95
CA LEU A 447 10.83 21.33 -24.48
C LEU A 447 12.09 21.46 -23.58
N ARG A 448 12.58 22.68 -23.47
CA ARG A 448 13.63 23.04 -22.50
C ARG A 448 12.99 23.22 -21.12
N HIS A 449 13.68 22.79 -20.10
CA HIS A 449 13.29 23.01 -18.70
C HIS A 449 13.93 24.32 -18.20
N ASP A 450 13.24 25.43 -18.41
CA ASP A 450 13.80 26.77 -18.23
C ASP A 450 14.24 27.04 -16.78
N GLU A 451 13.47 26.56 -15.81
CA GLU A 451 13.80 26.69 -14.39
C GLU A 451 15.12 25.99 -14.03
N SER A 452 15.35 24.79 -14.59
CA SER A 452 16.59 24.06 -14.32
C SER A 452 17.82 24.72 -14.94
N ILE A 453 17.66 25.32 -16.10
CA ILE A 453 18.75 26.05 -16.79
C ILE A 453 19.26 27.19 -15.90
N ILE A 454 18.38 27.93 -15.22
CA ILE A 454 18.73 29.06 -14.38
C ILE A 454 19.66 28.64 -13.23
N PHE A 455 19.22 27.68 -12.40
CA PHE A 455 19.99 27.30 -11.22
C PHE A 455 21.23 26.46 -11.55
N ILE A 456 21.21 25.67 -12.64
CA ILE A 456 22.41 24.95 -13.11
C ILE A 456 23.42 25.90 -13.66
N GLN A 457 23.01 26.94 -14.40
CA GLN A 457 23.91 28.00 -14.85
C GLN A 457 24.57 28.70 -13.66
N GLU A 458 23.78 29.15 -12.68
CA GLU A 458 24.26 29.78 -11.47
C GLU A 458 25.29 28.90 -10.73
N TRP A 459 24.98 27.61 -10.59
CA TRP A 459 25.89 26.67 -9.94
C TRP A 459 27.25 26.57 -10.69
N ILE A 460 27.23 26.39 -12.03
CA ILE A 460 28.44 26.31 -12.83
C ILE A 460 29.29 27.61 -12.71
N GLU A 461 28.62 28.76 -12.77
CA GLU A 461 29.31 30.07 -12.68
C GLU A 461 29.92 30.32 -11.30
N ASN A 462 29.41 29.70 -10.25
CA ASN A 462 29.94 29.77 -8.89
C ASN A 462 31.03 28.73 -8.58
N LEU A 463 31.31 27.78 -9.47
CA LEU A 463 32.40 26.83 -9.28
C LEU A 463 33.77 27.54 -9.37
N ILE A 464 34.58 27.35 -8.33
CA ILE A 464 35.93 27.95 -8.21
C ILE A 464 37.06 26.97 -8.55
N THR A 465 36.71 25.71 -8.88
CA THR A 465 37.68 24.68 -9.28
C THR A 465 38.43 25.12 -10.55
N VAL A 466 39.70 24.84 -10.64
CA VAL A 466 40.53 25.09 -11.84
C VAL A 466 40.84 23.75 -12.47
N CYS A 467 40.54 23.60 -13.75
CA CYS A 467 40.86 22.39 -14.50
C CYS A 467 42.35 22.42 -14.90
N ASP A 468 43.05 21.29 -14.77
CA ASP A 468 44.42 21.10 -15.18
C ASP A 468 44.58 21.02 -16.71
#